data_5199120b715c7e9056b31268c06dad1d
#
_entry.id   5199120b715c7e9056b31268c06dad1d
#
_cell.length_a   1.000
_cell.length_b   1.000
_cell.length_c   1.000
_cell.angle_alpha   90.00
_cell.angle_beta   90.00
_cell.angle_gamma   90.00
#
_symmetry.space_group_name_H-M   'P 1'
#
loop_
_entity.id
_entity.type
_entity.pdbx_description
1 polymer ?
#
loop_
_entity_poly.entity_id
_entity_poly.type
_entity_poly.pdbx_seq_one_letter_code
_entity_poly.pdbx_strand_id
1 'polypeptide(L)'
;MQVNIIVSPPVTLERSLFVSIKIDGMVRVAAATPHVKVADCPYNKNEMAKMIREAAANGVSVIAFPELAMTGYTCGDLFKDRKLMESAKACLFDLIEETEDLDILCAVGMPIPSGGALYNCAAVFSRGVLLGLPAKQNIPNYSEFYELRHFSPAPESGMLRYAGDWYGCRDVVFELAPDVTVGVEICEDVWVADPPSVTLA
;
A
#
# COMPACT_ATOMS: atom_id res chain seq x y z
N MET A 1 3.91 -11.25 -6.73
CA MET A 1 4.16 -9.99 -6.02
C MET A 1 4.97 -10.33 -4.79
N GLN A 2 6.21 -9.91 -4.72
CA GLN A 2 7.08 -10.18 -3.57
C GLN A 2 6.90 -9.01 -2.61
N VAL A 3 6.61 -9.31 -1.35
CA VAL A 3 6.35 -8.30 -0.31
C VAL A 3 7.43 -8.46 0.73
N ASN A 4 8.35 -7.51 0.87
CA ASN A 4 9.46 -7.48 1.83
C ASN A 4 9.39 -6.20 2.65
N ILE A 5 9.64 -6.20 3.95
CA ILE A 5 9.44 -5.02 4.83
C ILE A 5 10.58 -4.81 5.84
N ILE A 6 11.22 -3.65 5.97
CA ILE A 6 12.15 -3.21 7.01
C ILE A 6 11.78 -1.80 7.53
N VAL A 7 11.85 -1.52 8.81
CA VAL A 7 11.60 -0.21 9.41
C VAL A 7 12.90 0.47 9.80
N SER A 8 13.04 1.75 9.49
CA SER A 8 14.12 2.62 9.96
C SER A 8 13.56 3.94 10.51
N PRO A 9 14.21 4.63 11.46
CA PRO A 9 13.89 4.79 12.88
C PRO A 9 13.08 6.06 13.23
N PRO A 10 12.95 6.49 14.50
CA PRO A 10 11.82 6.08 15.32
C PRO A 10 10.76 7.19 15.42
N VAL A 11 9.54 6.87 15.10
CA VAL A 11 8.41 7.53 15.77
C VAL A 11 8.15 6.68 17.01
N THR A 12 8.35 7.24 18.18
CA THR A 12 8.02 6.63 19.47
C THR A 12 6.51 6.44 19.55
N LEU A 13 6.00 5.34 19.03
CA LEU A 13 4.64 4.89 19.24
C LEU A 13 4.69 3.76 20.26
N GLU A 14 4.20 4.03 21.48
CA GLU A 14 4.08 3.07 22.58
C GLU A 14 3.06 1.93 22.35
N ARG A 15 2.71 1.65 21.11
CA ARG A 15 1.93 0.45 20.73
C ARG A 15 2.85 -0.50 19.98
N SER A 16 3.01 -1.70 20.52
CA SER A 16 3.65 -2.79 19.80
C SER A 16 2.96 -2.97 18.44
N LEU A 17 3.67 -2.64 17.35
CA LEU A 17 3.20 -2.79 15.98
C LEU A 17 3.35 -4.23 15.47
N PHE A 18 3.78 -5.15 16.33
CA PHE A 18 3.97 -6.53 15.95
C PHE A 18 2.64 -7.22 15.67
N VAL A 19 2.50 -7.75 14.48
CA VAL A 19 1.43 -8.69 14.12
C VAL A 19 1.73 -10.04 14.77
N SER A 20 0.75 -10.67 15.39
CA SER A 20 0.96 -11.95 16.06
C SER A 20 1.23 -13.06 15.04
N ILE A 21 2.47 -13.57 15.00
CA ILE A 21 2.81 -14.75 14.21
C ILE A 21 2.31 -15.97 14.97
N LYS A 22 1.28 -16.64 14.44
CA LYS A 22 0.57 -17.73 15.11
C LYS A 22 1.17 -19.13 14.90
N ILE A 23 2.23 -19.27 14.09
CA ILE A 23 2.85 -20.57 13.78
C ILE A 23 4.37 -20.43 13.81
N ASP A 24 5.05 -21.28 14.59
CA ASP A 24 6.50 -21.29 14.74
C ASP A 24 7.23 -21.25 13.40
N GLY A 25 7.88 -20.11 13.08
CA GLY A 25 8.70 -19.91 11.89
C GLY A 25 7.95 -19.73 10.57
N MET A 26 6.61 -19.63 10.56
CA MET A 26 5.83 -19.42 9.34
C MET A 26 4.91 -18.18 9.45
N VAL A 27 4.87 -17.40 8.38
CA VAL A 27 3.94 -16.27 8.23
C VAL A 27 2.89 -16.63 7.19
N ARG A 28 1.61 -16.52 7.54
CA ARG A 28 0.53 -16.70 6.57
C ARG A 28 0.26 -15.40 5.86
N VAL A 29 0.36 -15.40 4.53
CA VAL A 29 0.11 -14.24 3.67
C VAL A 29 -1.05 -14.50 2.72
N ALA A 30 -1.73 -13.44 2.29
CA ALA A 30 -2.80 -13.49 1.29
C ALA A 30 -2.55 -12.47 0.17
N ALA A 31 -2.73 -12.91 -1.08
CA ALA A 31 -2.91 -12.03 -2.22
C ALA A 31 -4.42 -11.99 -2.54
N ALA A 32 -5.03 -10.84 -2.33
CA ALA A 32 -6.48 -10.66 -2.50
C ALA A 32 -6.80 -10.00 -3.84
N THR A 33 -7.85 -10.46 -4.50
CA THR A 33 -8.31 -9.90 -5.78
C THR A 33 -9.79 -9.53 -5.65
N PRO A 34 -10.12 -8.30 -5.19
CA PRO A 34 -11.49 -7.86 -5.04
C PRO A 34 -12.16 -7.60 -6.40
N HIS A 35 -13.49 -7.67 -6.44
CA HIS A 35 -14.22 -7.08 -7.54
C HIS A 35 -14.07 -5.56 -7.47
N VAL A 36 -13.45 -4.96 -8.49
CA VAL A 36 -13.19 -3.52 -8.54
C VAL A 36 -14.16 -2.85 -9.51
N LYS A 37 -14.74 -1.72 -9.09
CA LYS A 37 -15.45 -0.78 -9.96
C LYS A 37 -14.59 0.47 -10.16
N VAL A 38 -14.36 0.83 -11.42
CA VAL A 38 -13.55 1.98 -11.78
C VAL A 38 -14.14 3.27 -11.19
N ALA A 39 -13.32 4.03 -10.47
CA ALA A 39 -13.65 5.28 -9.79
C ALA A 39 -14.72 5.18 -8.67
N ASP A 40 -15.16 3.98 -8.29
CA ASP A 40 -16.10 3.76 -7.20
C ASP A 40 -15.36 3.36 -5.91
N CYS A 41 -14.65 4.33 -5.31
CA CYS A 41 -13.85 4.09 -4.11
C CYS A 41 -14.66 3.50 -2.93
N PRO A 42 -15.89 3.95 -2.64
CA PRO A 42 -16.69 3.36 -1.56
C PRO A 42 -17.01 1.88 -1.80
N TYR A 43 -17.36 1.49 -3.02
CA TYR A 43 -17.60 0.09 -3.37
C TYR A 43 -16.30 -0.73 -3.18
N ASN A 44 -15.19 -0.25 -3.75
CA ASN A 44 -13.90 -0.94 -3.69
C ASN A 44 -13.42 -1.10 -2.24
N LYS A 45 -13.55 -0.06 -1.43
CA LYS A 45 -13.25 -0.08 0.01
C LYS A 45 -14.05 -1.17 0.73
N ASN A 46 -15.35 -1.25 0.47
CA ASN A 46 -16.22 -2.24 1.12
C ASN A 46 -15.85 -3.68 0.75
N GLU A 47 -15.49 -3.95 -0.50
CA GLU A 47 -15.02 -5.27 -0.93
C GLU A 47 -13.69 -5.62 -0.24
N MET A 48 -12.74 -4.67 -0.18
CA MET A 48 -11.47 -4.88 0.52
C MET A 48 -11.67 -5.12 2.02
N ALA A 49 -12.55 -4.37 2.70
CA ALA A 49 -12.84 -4.54 4.11
C ALA A 49 -13.36 -5.96 4.44
N LYS A 50 -14.24 -6.51 3.60
CA LYS A 50 -14.72 -7.90 3.74
C LYS A 50 -13.57 -8.90 3.67
N MET A 51 -12.70 -8.75 2.66
CA MET A 51 -11.55 -9.65 2.46
C MET A 51 -10.52 -9.55 3.58
N ILE A 52 -10.27 -8.34 4.12
CA ILE A 52 -9.37 -8.14 5.27
C ILE A 52 -9.93 -8.87 6.50
N ARG A 53 -11.22 -8.74 6.80
CA ARG A 53 -11.86 -9.44 7.93
C ARG A 53 -11.81 -10.95 7.77
N GLU A 54 -12.09 -11.46 6.56
CA GLU A 54 -12.00 -12.90 6.26
C GLU A 54 -10.55 -13.40 6.42
N ALA A 55 -9.57 -12.68 5.88
CA ALA A 55 -8.16 -13.01 6.00
C ALA A 55 -7.71 -13.05 7.48
N ALA A 56 -8.06 -12.02 8.27
CA ALA A 56 -7.73 -11.96 9.69
C ALA A 56 -8.37 -13.13 10.47
N ALA A 57 -9.64 -13.46 10.19
CA ALA A 57 -10.32 -14.60 10.80
C ALA A 57 -9.65 -15.95 10.48
N ASN A 58 -8.97 -16.04 9.32
CA ASN A 58 -8.20 -17.22 8.90
C ASN A 58 -6.72 -17.17 9.36
N GLY A 59 -6.35 -16.21 10.22
CA GLY A 59 -5.00 -16.10 10.77
C GLY A 59 -3.95 -15.62 9.76
N VAL A 60 -4.35 -14.87 8.75
CA VAL A 60 -3.44 -14.19 7.82
C VAL A 60 -2.79 -13.02 8.54
N SER A 61 -1.47 -12.91 8.44
CA SER A 61 -0.68 -11.82 9.04
C SER A 61 -0.44 -10.66 8.07
N VAL A 62 -0.42 -10.94 6.77
CA VAL A 62 -0.22 -9.90 5.73
C VAL A 62 -1.19 -10.15 4.58
N ILE A 63 -1.92 -9.12 4.18
CA ILE A 63 -2.78 -9.14 3.00
C ILE A 63 -2.36 -8.03 2.02
N ALA A 64 -2.19 -8.39 0.74
CA ALA A 64 -1.88 -7.46 -0.33
C ALA A 64 -3.00 -7.41 -1.36
N PHE A 65 -3.37 -6.20 -1.75
CA PHE A 65 -4.34 -5.91 -2.80
C PHE A 65 -3.66 -5.45 -4.09
N PRO A 66 -4.33 -5.53 -5.25
CA PRO A 66 -3.77 -5.09 -6.52
C PRO A 66 -3.38 -3.61 -6.54
N GLU A 67 -2.47 -3.30 -7.46
CA GLU A 67 -2.13 -1.93 -7.83
C GLU A 67 -3.39 -1.11 -8.11
N LEU A 68 -3.48 0.10 -7.51
CA LEU A 68 -4.61 1.04 -7.67
C LEU A 68 -5.99 0.43 -7.35
N ALA A 69 -6.07 -0.60 -6.49
CA ALA A 69 -7.33 -1.28 -6.15
C ALA A 69 -8.38 -0.35 -5.56
N MET A 70 -7.98 0.74 -4.87
CA MET A 70 -8.92 1.70 -4.29
C MET A 70 -9.74 2.43 -5.36
N THR A 71 -9.13 2.77 -6.50
CA THR A 71 -9.78 3.54 -7.58
C THR A 71 -10.11 2.70 -8.80
N GLY A 72 -9.43 1.58 -8.98
CA GLY A 72 -9.28 0.87 -10.24
C GLY A 72 -8.13 1.43 -11.08
N TYR A 73 -7.47 0.54 -11.81
CA TYR A 73 -6.30 0.89 -12.63
C TYR A 73 -6.66 1.75 -13.85
N THR A 74 -7.82 1.53 -14.46
CA THR A 74 -8.23 2.12 -15.73
C THR A 74 -8.99 3.45 -15.62
N CYS A 75 -8.73 4.24 -14.58
CA CYS A 75 -9.37 5.55 -14.38
C CYS A 75 -9.01 6.60 -15.44
N GLY A 76 -7.89 6.45 -16.15
CA GLY A 76 -7.47 7.39 -17.18
C GLY A 76 -7.37 8.82 -16.63
N ASP A 77 -7.94 9.81 -17.36
CA ASP A 77 -7.87 11.22 -16.97
C ASP A 77 -8.63 11.56 -15.66
N LEU A 78 -9.44 10.63 -15.13
CA LEU A 78 -10.04 10.79 -13.79
C LEU A 78 -9.01 10.85 -12.66
N PHE A 79 -7.80 10.36 -12.88
CA PHE A 79 -6.70 10.55 -11.92
C PHE A 79 -6.34 12.03 -11.67
N LYS A 80 -6.78 12.94 -12.54
CA LYS A 80 -6.64 14.40 -12.37
C LYS A 80 -7.83 15.03 -11.65
N ASP A 81 -8.89 14.25 -11.40
CA ASP A 81 -10.09 14.74 -10.73
C ASP A 81 -9.87 14.79 -9.22
N ARG A 82 -9.98 16.02 -8.66
CA ARG A 82 -9.84 16.26 -7.23
C ARG A 82 -10.84 15.45 -6.40
N LYS A 83 -12.07 15.30 -6.90
CA LYS A 83 -13.12 14.56 -6.19
C LYS A 83 -12.80 13.08 -6.07
N LEU A 84 -12.19 12.47 -7.10
CA LEU A 84 -11.73 11.09 -7.02
C LEU A 84 -10.61 10.94 -5.99
N MET A 85 -9.65 11.87 -5.94
CA MET A 85 -8.56 11.84 -4.95
C MET A 85 -9.06 12.04 -3.52
N GLU A 86 -10.02 12.95 -3.30
CA GLU A 86 -10.68 13.16 -2.01
C GLU A 86 -11.47 11.91 -1.57
N SER A 87 -12.19 11.27 -2.49
CA SER A 87 -12.92 10.02 -2.23
C SER A 87 -11.97 8.88 -1.88
N ALA A 88 -10.89 8.68 -2.64
CA ALA A 88 -9.90 7.66 -2.36
C ALA A 88 -9.24 7.87 -0.98
N LYS A 89 -8.94 9.12 -0.63
CA LYS A 89 -8.41 9.48 0.69
C LYS A 89 -9.39 9.14 1.82
N ALA A 90 -10.64 9.59 1.71
CA ALA A 90 -11.66 9.32 2.72
C ALA A 90 -11.85 7.80 2.91
N CYS A 91 -11.99 7.06 1.81
CA CYS A 91 -12.15 5.60 1.85
C CYS A 91 -10.94 4.86 2.45
N LEU A 92 -9.71 5.38 2.26
CA LEU A 92 -8.54 4.80 2.93
C LEU A 92 -8.66 4.93 4.46
N PHE A 93 -8.95 6.12 4.97
CA PHE A 93 -9.04 6.34 6.42
C PHE A 93 -10.23 5.61 7.03
N ASP A 94 -11.38 5.55 6.34
CA ASP A 94 -12.51 4.72 6.74
C ASP A 94 -12.13 3.23 6.81
N LEU A 95 -11.36 2.73 5.84
CA LEU A 95 -10.88 1.33 5.83
C LEU A 95 -9.94 1.04 7.00
N ILE A 96 -9.02 1.97 7.28
CA ILE A 96 -8.08 1.87 8.41
C ILE A 96 -8.84 1.82 9.73
N GLU A 97 -9.84 2.71 9.93
CA GLU A 97 -10.68 2.74 11.12
C GLU A 97 -11.54 1.47 11.24
N GLU A 98 -12.21 1.06 10.16
CA GLU A 98 -13.05 -0.15 10.15
C GLU A 98 -12.28 -1.44 10.47
N THR A 99 -10.97 -1.46 10.34
CA THR A 99 -10.12 -2.65 10.54
C THR A 99 -9.12 -2.48 11.69
N GLU A 100 -9.28 -1.46 12.54
CA GLU A 100 -8.34 -1.14 13.61
C GLU A 100 -8.21 -2.23 14.69
N ASP A 101 -9.26 -3.01 14.86
CA ASP A 101 -9.34 -4.14 15.80
C ASP A 101 -8.62 -5.41 15.30
N LEU A 102 -8.20 -5.43 14.02
CA LEU A 102 -7.62 -6.61 13.39
C LEU A 102 -6.09 -6.60 13.45
N ASP A 103 -5.54 -7.76 13.80
CA ASP A 103 -4.10 -7.99 13.86
C ASP A 103 -3.57 -8.50 12.50
N ILE A 104 -3.56 -7.61 11.51
CA ILE A 104 -3.16 -7.89 10.15
C ILE A 104 -2.50 -6.66 9.51
N LEU A 105 -1.39 -6.88 8.78
CA LEU A 105 -0.78 -5.85 7.95
C LEU A 105 -1.44 -5.83 6.57
N CYS A 106 -1.95 -4.68 6.18
CA CYS A 106 -2.64 -4.49 4.90
C CYS A 106 -1.80 -3.62 3.96
N ALA A 107 -1.69 -4.01 2.69
CA ALA A 107 -1.12 -3.20 1.62
C ALA A 107 -2.18 -2.99 0.52
N VAL A 108 -2.62 -1.75 0.34
CA VAL A 108 -3.72 -1.36 -0.59
C VAL A 108 -3.20 -0.42 -1.65
N GLY A 109 -3.28 -0.83 -2.92
CA GLY A 109 -2.88 0.01 -4.07
C GLY A 109 -3.81 1.21 -4.25
N MET A 110 -3.25 2.43 -4.31
CA MET A 110 -4.01 3.66 -4.51
C MET A 110 -3.18 4.84 -5.02
N PRO A 111 -3.80 5.85 -5.68
CA PRO A 111 -3.13 7.09 -6.04
C PRO A 111 -2.96 8.01 -4.84
N ILE A 112 -1.77 8.61 -4.67
CA ILE A 112 -1.45 9.55 -3.60
C ILE A 112 -1.00 10.89 -4.18
N PRO A 113 -1.78 11.97 -4.04
CA PRO A 113 -1.34 13.33 -4.40
C PRO A 113 -0.42 13.90 -3.32
N SER A 114 0.77 14.35 -3.71
CA SER A 114 1.74 15.01 -2.82
C SER A 114 2.63 15.97 -3.59
N GLY A 115 2.89 17.16 -3.04
CA GLY A 115 3.83 18.14 -3.61
C GLY A 115 3.53 18.58 -5.05
N GLY A 116 2.28 18.53 -5.50
CA GLY A 116 1.88 18.87 -6.87
C GLY A 116 2.04 17.73 -7.89
N ALA A 117 2.48 16.56 -7.46
CA ALA A 117 2.57 15.34 -8.26
C ALA A 117 1.58 14.28 -7.77
N LEU A 118 1.33 13.26 -8.58
CA LEU A 118 0.55 12.08 -8.23
C LEU A 118 1.45 10.85 -8.26
N TYR A 119 1.37 10.04 -7.23
CA TYR A 119 2.17 8.83 -7.07
C TYR A 119 1.27 7.60 -7.02
N ASN A 120 1.72 6.53 -7.66
CA ASN A 120 1.11 5.21 -7.56
C ASN A 120 1.73 4.51 -6.35
N CYS A 121 0.94 4.33 -5.28
CA CYS A 121 1.43 3.86 -3.99
C CYS A 121 0.68 2.62 -3.51
N ALA A 122 1.31 1.90 -2.61
CA ALA A 122 0.63 1.01 -1.69
C ALA A 122 0.48 1.71 -0.33
N ALA A 123 -0.75 1.94 0.12
CA ALA A 123 -0.98 2.36 1.51
C ALA A 123 -0.82 1.14 2.41
N VAL A 124 0.21 1.17 3.27
CA VAL A 124 0.49 0.11 4.22
C VAL A 124 0.02 0.54 5.60
N PHE A 125 -0.88 -0.25 6.19
CA PHE A 125 -1.47 0.06 7.48
C PHE A 125 -1.75 -1.18 8.33
N SER A 126 -1.86 -1.00 9.63
CA SER A 126 -2.25 -2.01 10.59
C SER A 126 -2.83 -1.35 11.84
N ARG A 127 -3.80 -1.99 12.50
CA ARG A 127 -4.35 -1.58 13.81
C ARG A 127 -4.69 -0.09 13.90
N GLY A 128 -5.38 0.44 12.90
CA GLY A 128 -5.82 1.83 12.87
C GLY A 128 -4.73 2.85 12.52
N VAL A 129 -3.51 2.41 12.13
CA VAL A 129 -2.38 3.29 11.83
C VAL A 129 -1.91 3.13 10.40
N LEU A 130 -1.83 4.22 9.64
CA LEU A 130 -1.12 4.28 8.36
C LEU A 130 0.39 4.32 8.63
N LEU A 131 1.11 3.30 8.18
CA LEU A 131 2.53 3.10 8.50
C LEU A 131 3.46 3.69 7.44
N GLY A 132 3.06 3.64 6.16
CA GLY A 132 3.87 4.13 5.05
C GLY A 132 3.12 4.10 3.73
N LEU A 133 3.74 4.70 2.72
CA LEU A 133 3.19 4.86 1.38
C LEU A 133 4.23 4.46 0.31
N PRO A 134 4.77 3.21 0.32
CA PRO A 134 5.66 2.75 -0.73
C PRO A 134 5.13 3.16 -2.10
N ALA A 135 5.93 3.92 -2.86
CA ALA A 135 5.55 4.44 -4.15
C ALA A 135 6.32 3.73 -5.26
N LYS A 136 5.65 3.48 -6.36
CA LYS A 136 6.24 2.89 -7.58
C LYS A 136 7.43 3.72 -8.04
N GLN A 137 8.58 3.07 -8.16
CA GLN A 137 9.84 3.70 -8.56
C GLN A 137 10.02 3.70 -10.08
N ASN A 138 9.55 2.64 -10.74
CA ASN A 138 9.68 2.43 -12.17
C ASN A 138 8.31 2.54 -12.85
N ILE A 139 8.10 3.60 -13.59
CA ILE A 139 6.81 3.89 -14.24
C ILE A 139 6.84 3.39 -15.68
N PRO A 140 6.06 2.36 -16.06
CA PRO A 140 6.02 1.87 -17.43
C PRO A 140 5.40 2.91 -18.38
N ASN A 141 6.01 3.07 -19.55
CA ASN A 141 5.52 3.98 -20.60
C ASN A 141 5.79 3.40 -21.99
N TYR A 142 5.41 2.16 -22.21
CA TYR A 142 5.57 1.40 -23.44
C TYR A 142 4.37 0.48 -23.68
N SER A 143 4.16 0.03 -24.92
CA SER A 143 2.99 -0.78 -25.33
C SER A 143 1.67 -0.12 -24.92
N GLU A 144 0.82 -0.85 -24.18
CA GLU A 144 -0.42 -0.36 -23.61
C GLU A 144 -0.24 0.51 -22.37
N PHE A 145 0.95 0.56 -21.79
CA PHE A 145 1.25 1.35 -20.60
C PHE A 145 1.69 2.77 -20.96
N TYR A 146 1.04 3.77 -20.39
CA TYR A 146 1.40 5.18 -20.48
C TYR A 146 1.19 5.89 -19.13
N GLU A 147 1.64 5.24 -18.07
CA GLU A 147 1.43 5.70 -16.69
C GLU A 147 2.12 7.05 -16.40
N LEU A 148 3.23 7.40 -17.10
CA LEU A 148 3.89 8.71 -16.99
C LEU A 148 2.96 9.89 -17.31
N ARG A 149 1.82 9.65 -18.00
CA ARG A 149 0.78 10.67 -18.19
C ARG A 149 0.15 11.12 -16.87
N HIS A 150 0.13 10.26 -15.89
CA HIS A 150 -0.59 10.45 -14.63
C HIS A 150 0.32 10.44 -13.41
N PHE A 151 1.31 9.55 -13.37
CA PHE A 151 2.11 9.27 -12.19
C PHE A 151 3.56 9.68 -12.35
N SER A 152 4.14 10.14 -11.24
CA SER A 152 5.57 10.37 -11.10
C SER A 152 6.25 9.20 -10.38
N PRO A 153 7.53 8.90 -10.69
CA PRO A 153 8.32 7.98 -9.90
C PRO A 153 8.42 8.42 -8.44
N ALA A 154 8.65 7.47 -7.52
CA ALA A 154 8.89 7.77 -6.12
C ALA A 154 9.97 8.86 -5.97
N PRO A 155 9.75 9.89 -5.13
CA PRO A 155 10.68 11.01 -5.00
C PRO A 155 12.00 10.57 -4.35
N GLU A 156 13.10 11.19 -4.77
CA GLU A 156 14.45 10.93 -4.23
C GLU A 156 14.56 11.18 -2.71
N SER A 157 13.71 12.07 -2.17
CA SER A 157 13.65 12.32 -0.72
C SER A 157 13.18 11.12 0.10
N GLY A 158 12.60 10.11 -0.55
CA GLY A 158 12.02 8.95 0.10
C GLY A 158 10.78 9.22 0.95
N MET A 159 10.21 10.44 0.88
CA MET A 159 9.09 10.87 1.73
C MET A 159 7.97 11.51 0.92
N LEU A 160 6.73 11.21 1.29
CA LEU A 160 5.52 11.87 0.80
C LEU A 160 4.77 12.53 1.94
N ARG A 161 4.24 13.74 1.67
CA ARG A 161 3.33 14.38 2.60
C ARG A 161 1.88 14.03 2.24
N TYR A 162 1.16 13.41 3.17
CA TYR A 162 -0.22 13.02 2.95
C TYR A 162 -1.06 13.21 4.21
N ALA A 163 -2.27 13.73 4.07
CA ALA A 163 -3.20 13.99 5.19
C ALA A 163 -2.64 14.85 6.35
N GLY A 164 -1.59 15.63 6.08
CA GLY A 164 -0.94 16.49 7.09
C GLY A 164 0.40 15.96 7.59
N ASP A 165 0.64 14.66 7.47
CA ASP A 165 1.84 13.96 7.97
C ASP A 165 2.82 13.58 6.85
N TRP A 166 4.02 13.15 7.25
CA TRP A 166 5.06 12.64 6.37
C TRP A 166 5.17 11.12 6.49
N TYR A 167 5.21 10.43 5.33
CA TYR A 167 5.32 8.97 5.25
C TYR A 167 6.49 8.56 4.38
N GLY A 168 7.21 7.52 4.81
CA GLY A 168 8.22 6.86 3.98
C GLY A 168 7.57 6.27 2.72
N CYS A 169 8.21 6.47 1.55
CA CYS A 169 7.67 6.03 0.27
C CYS A 169 8.68 5.37 -0.66
N ARG A 170 9.96 5.42 -0.33
CA ARG A 170 11.03 4.77 -1.08
C ARG A 170 11.93 4.02 -0.09
N ASP A 171 12.31 2.80 -0.46
CA ASP A 171 13.17 1.92 0.33
C ASP A 171 12.66 1.75 1.78
N VAL A 172 11.34 1.63 1.90
CA VAL A 172 10.63 1.47 3.17
C VAL A 172 10.35 0.01 3.43
N VAL A 173 10.61 -0.40 4.63
CA VAL A 173 10.45 -1.75 5.11
C VAL A 173 9.71 -1.68 6.44
N PHE A 174 8.79 -2.59 6.78
CA PHE A 174 7.96 -2.63 7.98
C PHE A 174 8.25 -3.91 8.79
N GLU A 175 8.59 -3.84 10.02
CA GLU A 175 8.83 -5.01 10.89
C GLU A 175 7.50 -5.64 11.29
N LEU A 176 7.29 -6.90 10.90
CA LEU A 176 6.10 -7.67 11.23
C LEU A 176 6.25 -8.35 12.59
N ALA A 177 7.44 -8.86 12.88
CA ALA A 177 7.86 -9.48 14.12
C ALA A 177 9.39 -9.46 14.20
N PRO A 178 10.02 -9.80 15.34
CA PRO A 178 11.46 -9.98 15.39
C PRO A 178 11.93 -10.92 14.27
N ASP A 179 12.89 -10.46 13.47
CA ASP A 179 13.48 -11.20 12.33
C ASP A 179 12.52 -11.44 11.14
N VAL A 180 11.34 -10.81 11.13
CA VAL A 180 10.40 -10.88 10.01
C VAL A 180 10.07 -9.49 9.51
N THR A 181 10.52 -9.23 8.32
CA THR A 181 10.33 -7.94 7.64
C THR A 181 9.59 -8.14 6.31
N VAL A 182 8.84 -7.14 5.85
CA VAL A 182 8.03 -7.18 4.63
C VAL A 182 8.26 -5.87 3.82
N GLY A 183 8.71 -5.77 2.53
CA GLY A 183 8.80 -4.60 1.61
C GLY A 183 7.75 -4.65 0.52
N VAL A 184 7.48 -3.55 -0.13
CA VAL A 184 6.47 -3.47 -1.20
C VAL A 184 7.09 -2.99 -2.50
N GLU A 185 6.91 -3.78 -3.54
CA GLU A 185 7.21 -3.42 -4.92
C GLU A 185 5.92 -3.40 -5.73
N ILE A 186 5.82 -2.49 -6.69
CA ILE A 186 4.60 -2.29 -7.46
C ILE A 186 4.84 -2.57 -8.95
N CYS A 187 4.28 -3.68 -9.44
CA CYS A 187 4.20 -4.03 -10.86
C CYS A 187 5.56 -3.95 -11.58
N GLU A 188 5.83 -2.87 -12.34
CA GLU A 188 7.05 -2.67 -13.13
C GLU A 188 8.32 -2.75 -12.29
N ASP A 189 8.25 -2.39 -11.01
CA ASP A 189 9.41 -2.44 -10.11
C ASP A 189 10.07 -3.83 -10.07
N VAL A 190 9.29 -4.90 -10.25
CA VAL A 190 9.79 -6.30 -10.23
C VAL A 190 10.53 -6.68 -11.54
N TRP A 191 10.26 -5.98 -12.63
CA TRP A 191 10.71 -6.38 -13.98
C TRP A 191 11.97 -5.66 -14.46
N VAL A 192 12.47 -4.67 -13.71
CA VAL A 192 13.68 -3.93 -14.05
C VAL A 192 14.95 -4.70 -13.67
N ALA A 193 16.10 -4.32 -14.25
CA ALA A 193 17.38 -4.98 -13.98
C ALA A 193 17.87 -4.79 -12.55
N ASP A 194 17.46 -3.70 -11.89
CA ASP A 194 17.78 -3.37 -10.50
C ASP A 194 16.47 -3.05 -9.76
N PRO A 195 15.73 -4.08 -9.32
CA PRO A 195 14.46 -3.89 -8.64
C PRO A 195 14.66 -3.35 -7.22
N PRO A 196 13.69 -2.59 -6.65
CA PRO A 196 13.76 -2.10 -5.27
C PRO A 196 14.04 -3.18 -4.23
N SER A 197 13.60 -4.42 -4.46
CA SER A 197 13.87 -5.57 -3.58
C SER A 197 15.36 -5.84 -3.35
N VAL A 198 16.26 -5.44 -4.26
CA VAL A 198 17.71 -5.56 -4.06
C VAL A 198 18.19 -4.65 -2.94
N THR A 199 17.59 -3.46 -2.80
CA THR A 199 17.92 -2.52 -1.71
C THR A 199 17.16 -2.89 -0.43
N LEU A 200 15.96 -3.50 -0.56
CA LEU A 200 15.10 -3.85 0.57
C LEU A 200 15.52 -5.16 1.29
N ALA A 201 16.34 -5.99 0.66
CA ALA A 201 16.83 -7.25 1.21
C ALA A 201 18.05 -7.06 2.09
#